data_5d4a93df0c4a552ff0ad4e25af8ada28
#
_entry.id   5d4a93df0c4a552ff0ad4e25af8ada28
#
_cell.length_a   1.000
_cell.length_b   1.000
_cell.length_c   1.000
_cell.angle_alpha   90.00
_cell.angle_beta   90.00
_cell.angle_gamma   90.00
#
_symmetry.space_group_name_H-M   'P 1'
#
loop_
_entity.id
_entity.type
_entity.pdbx_description
1 polymer ?
#
loop_
_entity_poly.entity_id
_entity_poly.type
_entity_poly.pdbx_seq_one_letter_code
_entity_poly.pdbx_strand_id
1 'polypeptide(L)'
;MDAKSYTYEEFPACELTAPHQTEIEIDPHQRSVHALPLQEYARAGERGLHIRFLQPSFVAEEMIEGQRFPIILFIQGSGWRWQNVESNICSLGKIAVHGFLVAMIEYRGSECEPFPAQLMDVKQAIQYIRAQAPGLHGDPDQLILWGGSSGGHLAALTAVSEAAGAFPLKNGEAFLPAIKGVIDFYGPVNLLSMADQLSAKDHAGSDSIAGKLLGGVAVKEYPQKARQASVTTYIGKAALSPFLIVHGDKDRNVPMAQSVELVEALLKAGHEVDWIKVKNADHGGAGIWNDAILSRCLDKIQCWLAGK
;
A
#
# COMPACT_ATOMS: atom_id res chain seq x y z
N MET A 1 45.90 -14.08 -16.58
CA MET A 1 45.33 -14.93 -15.51
C MET A 1 43.84 -14.79 -15.62
N ASP A 2 43.14 -15.84 -15.96
CA ASP A 2 41.67 -15.82 -15.97
C ASP A 2 41.21 -15.62 -14.53
N ALA A 3 40.30 -14.68 -14.31
CA ALA A 3 39.74 -14.43 -12.99
C ALA A 3 38.97 -15.69 -12.55
N LYS A 4 39.37 -16.26 -11.41
CA LYS A 4 38.65 -17.40 -10.84
C LYS A 4 37.33 -16.89 -10.25
N SER A 5 36.21 -17.45 -10.67
CA SER A 5 34.91 -17.14 -10.07
C SER A 5 34.80 -17.88 -8.73
N TYR A 6 34.45 -17.14 -7.66
CA TYR A 6 34.16 -17.67 -6.34
C TYR A 6 32.76 -17.24 -5.93
N THR A 7 32.04 -18.11 -5.25
CA THR A 7 30.86 -17.70 -4.47
C THR A 7 31.31 -16.98 -3.20
N TYR A 8 30.37 -16.31 -2.53
CA TYR A 8 30.65 -15.65 -1.25
C TYR A 8 31.21 -16.65 -0.20
N GLU A 9 30.64 -17.83 -0.13
CA GLU A 9 31.06 -18.88 0.83
C GLU A 9 32.45 -19.48 0.52
N GLU A 10 32.80 -19.52 -0.77
CA GLU A 10 34.11 -20.07 -1.20
C GLU A 10 35.24 -19.03 -1.12
N PHE A 11 34.90 -17.73 -1.04
CA PHE A 11 35.93 -16.67 -1.01
C PHE A 11 36.58 -16.58 0.38
N PRO A 12 37.93 -16.78 0.48
CA PRO A 12 38.59 -16.79 1.76
C PRO A 12 38.60 -15.43 2.45
N ALA A 13 38.39 -15.43 3.76
CA ALA A 13 38.54 -14.20 4.55
C ALA A 13 39.99 -13.69 4.51
N CYS A 14 40.12 -12.36 4.51
CA CYS A 14 41.44 -11.73 4.60
C CYS A 14 41.91 -11.67 6.06
N GLU A 15 43.07 -12.23 6.35
CA GLU A 15 43.66 -12.25 7.70
C GLU A 15 44.63 -11.11 7.99
N LEU A 16 44.73 -10.12 7.06
CA LEU A 16 45.60 -8.96 7.24
C LEU A 16 45.06 -8.04 8.34
N THR A 17 45.95 -7.60 9.21
CA THR A 17 45.64 -6.68 10.30
C THR A 17 46.43 -5.40 10.19
N ALA A 18 45.93 -4.31 10.79
CA ALA A 18 46.60 -3.03 10.88
C ALA A 18 46.49 -2.42 12.29
N PRO A 19 47.44 -1.52 12.71
CA PRO A 19 47.27 -0.78 13.96
C PRO A 19 45.94 -0.04 14.05
N HIS A 20 45.32 -0.01 15.24
CA HIS A 20 44.03 0.60 15.52
C HIS A 20 42.82 -0.03 14.79
N GLN A 21 42.95 -1.25 14.33
CA GLN A 21 41.89 -2.02 13.74
C GLN A 21 40.77 -2.29 14.76
N THR A 22 39.52 -2.10 14.32
CA THR A 22 38.31 -2.58 15.02
C THR A 22 37.67 -3.65 14.16
N GLU A 23 37.36 -4.78 14.73
CA GLU A 23 36.65 -5.87 14.05
C GLU A 23 35.18 -5.85 14.43
N ILE A 24 34.32 -5.98 13.43
CA ILE A 24 32.88 -6.10 13.60
C ILE A 24 32.43 -7.32 12.82
N GLU A 25 31.85 -8.28 13.54
CA GLU A 25 31.22 -9.44 12.93
C GLU A 25 29.81 -9.09 12.51
N ILE A 26 29.42 -9.47 11.31
CA ILE A 26 28.06 -9.29 10.78
C ILE A 26 27.37 -10.64 10.61
N ASP A 27 26.04 -10.64 10.70
CA ASP A 27 25.25 -11.78 10.24
C ASP A 27 25.23 -11.79 8.70
N PRO A 28 25.80 -12.79 8.02
CA PRO A 28 25.81 -12.87 6.56
C PRO A 28 24.40 -12.95 5.95
N HIS A 29 23.40 -13.37 6.72
CA HIS A 29 22.00 -13.40 6.31
C HIS A 29 21.24 -12.10 6.58
N GLN A 30 21.91 -11.09 7.14
CA GLN A 30 21.31 -9.78 7.34
C GLN A 30 20.88 -9.20 6.00
N ARG A 31 19.64 -8.68 5.97
CA ARG A 31 19.09 -8.06 4.76
C ARG A 31 19.31 -6.55 4.77
N SER A 32 19.52 -6.03 3.58
CA SER A 32 19.40 -4.63 3.25
C SER A 32 18.26 -4.43 2.24
N VAL A 33 18.13 -3.26 1.64
CA VAL A 33 17.07 -2.96 0.67
C VAL A 33 17.65 -2.20 -0.51
N HIS A 34 17.36 -2.66 -1.71
CA HIS A 34 17.62 -1.94 -2.94
C HIS A 34 16.33 -1.27 -3.46
N ALA A 35 16.39 0.04 -3.69
CA ALA A 35 15.37 0.73 -4.46
C ALA A 35 15.68 0.53 -5.94
N LEU A 36 14.89 -0.30 -6.63
CA LEU A 36 15.09 -0.57 -8.05
C LEU A 36 14.76 0.67 -8.90
N PRO A 37 15.24 0.78 -10.14
CA PRO A 37 14.87 1.89 -11.02
C PRO A 37 13.37 2.08 -11.15
N LEU A 38 12.93 3.33 -11.29
CA LEU A 38 11.53 3.66 -11.53
C LEU A 38 11.10 3.07 -12.87
N GLN A 39 9.93 2.41 -12.89
CA GLN A 39 9.39 1.75 -14.07
C GLN A 39 8.03 2.37 -14.43
N GLU A 40 7.73 2.49 -15.72
CA GLU A 40 6.39 2.86 -16.19
C GLU A 40 5.55 1.59 -16.29
N TYR A 41 4.42 1.53 -15.55
CA TYR A 41 3.53 0.37 -15.57
C TYR A 41 2.26 0.59 -16.39
N ALA A 42 1.88 1.84 -16.59
CA ALA A 42 0.70 2.24 -17.37
C ALA A 42 0.83 3.69 -17.84
N ARG A 43 -0.15 4.18 -18.57
CA ARG A 43 -0.22 5.57 -19.02
C ARG A 43 -1.60 6.18 -18.76
N ALA A 44 -1.61 7.46 -18.38
CA ALA A 44 -2.79 8.31 -18.30
C ALA A 44 -2.67 9.42 -19.35
N GLY A 45 -3.20 9.19 -20.54
CA GLY A 45 -2.93 10.03 -21.69
C GLY A 45 -1.46 10.00 -22.09
N GLU A 46 -0.81 11.17 -22.14
CA GLU A 46 0.62 11.29 -22.47
C GLU A 46 1.54 11.03 -21.26
N ARG A 47 1.03 11.07 -20.03
CA ARG A 47 1.80 10.89 -18.81
C ARG A 47 1.93 9.42 -18.43
N GLY A 48 3.16 8.95 -18.17
CA GLY A 48 3.44 7.65 -17.58
C GLY A 48 2.97 7.59 -16.12
N LEU A 49 2.48 6.42 -15.71
CA LEU A 49 2.23 6.03 -14.33
C LEU A 49 3.35 5.11 -13.88
N HIS A 50 3.99 5.46 -12.78
CA HIS A 50 5.23 4.79 -12.37
C HIS A 50 5.04 3.92 -11.14
N ILE A 51 5.93 2.94 -11.05
CA ILE A 51 6.09 2.03 -9.93
C ILE A 51 7.56 1.99 -9.50
N ARG A 52 7.79 2.01 -8.19
CA ARG A 52 9.09 1.80 -7.56
C ARG A 52 9.04 0.51 -6.76
N PHE A 53 9.99 -0.40 -7.01
CA PHE A 53 10.16 -1.57 -6.16
C PHE A 53 11.27 -1.35 -5.13
N LEU A 54 11.00 -1.77 -3.89
CA LEU A 54 12.01 -1.93 -2.85
C LEU A 54 12.19 -3.44 -2.66
N GLN A 55 13.36 -3.93 -3.03
CA GLN A 55 13.66 -5.37 -3.00
C GLN A 55 14.63 -5.66 -1.85
N PRO A 56 14.38 -6.71 -1.04
CA PRO A 56 15.39 -7.20 -0.09
C PRO A 56 16.67 -7.58 -0.82
N SER A 57 17.80 -7.23 -0.25
CA SER A 57 19.12 -7.60 -0.73
C SER A 57 19.95 -8.24 0.39
N PHE A 58 20.98 -8.96 0.03
CA PHE A 58 21.84 -9.73 0.93
C PHE A 58 23.29 -9.26 0.80
N VAL A 59 24.15 -9.81 1.64
CA VAL A 59 25.61 -9.54 1.60
C VAL A 59 26.18 -9.90 0.22
N ALA A 60 25.70 -10.99 -0.39
CA ALA A 60 26.07 -11.41 -1.74
C ALA A 60 24.82 -11.58 -2.61
N GLU A 61 24.92 -11.21 -3.88
CA GLU A 61 23.78 -11.22 -4.80
C GLU A 61 23.19 -12.63 -5.00
N GLU A 62 24.03 -13.65 -5.01
CA GLU A 62 23.60 -15.05 -5.15
C GLU A 62 22.71 -15.55 -4.02
N MET A 63 22.76 -14.93 -2.83
CA MET A 63 21.90 -15.31 -1.71
C MET A 63 20.40 -15.03 -1.92
N ILE A 64 20.04 -14.26 -2.95
CA ILE A 64 18.65 -14.02 -3.33
C ILE A 64 18.06 -15.20 -4.10
N GLU A 65 18.90 -16.07 -4.68
CA GLU A 65 18.45 -17.21 -5.45
C GLU A 65 17.57 -18.15 -4.60
N GLY A 66 16.44 -18.56 -5.17
CA GLY A 66 15.47 -19.40 -4.47
C GLY A 66 14.58 -18.67 -3.46
N GLN A 67 14.87 -17.42 -3.13
CA GLN A 67 13.99 -16.61 -2.25
C GLN A 67 12.66 -16.30 -2.95
N ARG A 68 11.59 -16.18 -2.12
CA ARG A 68 10.27 -15.70 -2.58
C ARG A 68 9.71 -14.77 -1.51
N PHE A 69 9.53 -13.51 -1.87
CA PHE A 69 9.08 -12.46 -0.95
C PHE A 69 7.58 -12.18 -1.11
N PRO A 70 6.80 -12.22 -0.03
CA PRO A 70 5.45 -11.65 -0.07
C PRO A 70 5.48 -10.21 -0.57
N ILE A 71 4.43 -9.81 -1.29
CA ILE A 71 4.36 -8.51 -1.94
C ILE A 71 3.49 -7.56 -1.13
N ILE A 72 4.00 -6.36 -0.90
CA ILE A 72 3.20 -5.24 -0.38
C ILE A 72 3.02 -4.23 -1.50
N LEU A 73 1.79 -4.05 -1.96
CA LEU A 73 1.44 -2.93 -2.82
C LEU A 73 1.11 -1.72 -1.95
N PHE A 74 1.97 -0.72 -1.98
CA PHE A 74 1.75 0.54 -1.29
C PHE A 74 1.14 1.59 -2.23
N ILE A 75 -0.01 2.13 -1.83
CA ILE A 75 -0.76 3.15 -2.57
C ILE A 75 -0.60 4.48 -1.85
N GLN A 76 0.04 5.42 -2.52
CA GLN A 76 0.38 6.72 -1.97
C GLN A 76 -0.86 7.59 -1.72
N GLY A 77 -0.90 8.28 -0.57
CA GLY A 77 -1.91 9.30 -0.29
C GLY A 77 -1.58 10.64 -0.94
N SER A 78 -2.59 11.30 -1.50
CA SER A 78 -2.42 12.61 -2.16
C SER A 78 -3.74 13.41 -2.26
N GLY A 79 -4.82 12.91 -1.63
CA GLY A 79 -6.17 13.42 -1.91
C GLY A 79 -6.60 13.12 -3.35
N TRP A 80 -6.29 11.95 -3.85
CA TRP A 80 -6.56 11.48 -5.23
C TRP A 80 -5.99 12.39 -6.33
N ARG A 81 -4.98 13.21 -6.02
CA ARG A 81 -4.19 14.00 -6.98
C ARG A 81 -2.91 13.26 -7.36
N TRP A 82 -2.09 13.86 -8.23
CA TRP A 82 -0.78 13.30 -8.55
C TRP A 82 0.10 13.15 -7.30
N GLN A 83 0.85 12.07 -7.23
CA GLN A 83 1.66 11.69 -6.08
C GLN A 83 3.16 11.87 -6.37
N ASN A 84 3.94 11.96 -5.30
CA ASN A 84 5.35 11.62 -5.33
C ASN A 84 5.50 10.20 -4.80
N VAL A 85 5.75 9.24 -5.69
CA VAL A 85 5.86 7.81 -5.37
C VAL A 85 6.89 7.52 -4.28
N GLU A 86 7.88 8.40 -4.10
CA GLU A 86 9.00 8.20 -3.17
C GLU A 86 8.76 8.78 -1.77
N SER A 87 7.65 9.46 -1.53
CA SER A 87 7.39 10.15 -0.25
C SER A 87 7.53 9.27 0.99
N ASN A 88 7.20 7.98 0.91
CA ASN A 88 7.27 7.03 2.03
C ASN A 88 8.42 6.03 1.92
N ILE A 89 9.39 6.25 1.01
CA ILE A 89 10.45 5.28 0.72
C ILE A 89 11.25 4.87 1.97
N CYS A 90 11.58 5.82 2.85
CA CYS A 90 12.34 5.53 4.08
C CYS A 90 11.55 4.64 5.06
N SER A 91 10.25 4.89 5.23
CA SER A 91 9.42 4.07 6.12
C SER A 91 9.15 2.69 5.54
N LEU A 92 8.93 2.61 4.23
CA LEU A 92 8.70 1.34 3.53
C LEU A 92 9.98 0.52 3.37
N GLY A 93 11.14 1.16 3.32
CA GLY A 93 12.44 0.47 3.42
C GLY A 93 12.59 -0.31 4.71
N LYS A 94 12.09 0.22 5.84
CA LYS A 94 12.06 -0.50 7.13
C LYS A 94 11.14 -1.73 7.10
N ILE A 95 10.16 -1.76 6.23
CA ILE A 95 9.29 -2.92 6.01
C ILE A 95 9.96 -3.92 5.07
N ALA A 96 10.52 -3.44 3.95
CA ALA A 96 11.16 -4.29 2.95
C ALA A 96 12.31 -5.12 3.51
N VAL A 97 13.11 -4.56 4.43
CA VAL A 97 14.24 -5.28 5.07
C VAL A 97 13.79 -6.54 5.83
N HIS A 98 12.52 -6.62 6.24
CA HIS A 98 11.96 -7.82 6.86
C HIS A 98 11.58 -8.93 5.87
N GLY A 99 11.96 -8.79 4.59
CA GLY A 99 11.73 -9.83 3.58
C GLY A 99 10.44 -9.63 2.79
N PHE A 100 10.10 -8.39 2.48
CA PHE A 100 8.96 -8.04 1.62
C PHE A 100 9.43 -7.34 0.34
N LEU A 101 8.89 -7.75 -0.81
CA LEU A 101 8.97 -6.95 -2.01
C LEU A 101 7.90 -5.86 -1.93
N VAL A 102 8.33 -4.61 -1.74
CA VAL A 102 7.40 -3.48 -1.66
C VAL A 102 7.29 -2.80 -3.01
N ALA A 103 6.08 -2.69 -3.54
CA ALA A 103 5.75 -2.00 -4.78
C ALA A 103 5.02 -0.70 -4.46
N MET A 104 5.64 0.44 -4.71
CA MET A 104 5.08 1.78 -4.49
C MET A 104 4.58 2.33 -5.82
N ILE A 105 3.31 2.71 -5.92
CA ILE A 105 2.70 3.13 -7.19
C ILE A 105 2.23 4.57 -7.20
N GLU A 106 2.26 5.17 -8.40
CA GLU A 106 1.43 6.30 -8.77
C GLU A 106 0.08 5.81 -9.29
N TYR A 107 -0.92 6.67 -9.25
CA TYR A 107 -2.17 6.55 -9.98
C TYR A 107 -2.53 7.93 -10.54
N ARG A 108 -3.39 8.00 -11.57
CA ARG A 108 -3.78 9.30 -12.16
C ARG A 108 -4.51 10.16 -11.15
N GLY A 109 -4.21 11.45 -11.16
CA GLY A 109 -4.94 12.42 -10.35
C GLY A 109 -6.37 12.63 -10.84
N SER A 110 -7.27 12.99 -9.92
CA SER A 110 -8.66 13.33 -10.24
C SER A 110 -8.80 14.56 -11.14
N GLU A 111 -7.75 15.38 -11.21
CA GLU A 111 -7.63 16.48 -12.17
C GLU A 111 -7.44 16.00 -13.61
N CYS A 112 -6.96 14.78 -13.82
CA CYS A 112 -6.83 14.16 -15.13
C CYS A 112 -8.12 13.44 -15.52
N GLU A 113 -8.63 12.60 -14.62
CA GLU A 113 -9.85 11.82 -14.84
C GLU A 113 -10.51 11.50 -13.50
N PRO A 114 -11.85 11.69 -13.38
CA PRO A 114 -12.57 11.41 -12.14
C PRO A 114 -12.62 9.90 -11.83
N PHE A 115 -13.12 9.57 -10.64
CA PHE A 115 -13.44 8.20 -10.27
C PHE A 115 -14.33 7.52 -11.34
N PRO A 116 -14.06 6.25 -11.71
CA PRO A 116 -13.23 5.26 -11.03
C PRO A 116 -11.78 5.12 -11.55
N ALA A 117 -11.25 6.10 -12.26
CA ALA A 117 -9.98 5.98 -12.95
C ALA A 117 -8.81 5.59 -12.00
N GLN A 118 -8.77 6.14 -10.79
CA GLN A 118 -7.75 5.86 -9.78
C GLN A 118 -7.79 4.38 -9.33
N LEU A 119 -9.00 3.85 -9.11
CA LEU A 119 -9.19 2.43 -8.78
C LEU A 119 -8.73 1.51 -9.92
N MET A 120 -9.02 1.91 -11.17
CA MET A 120 -8.60 1.13 -12.34
C MET A 120 -7.08 1.12 -12.50
N ASP A 121 -6.40 2.22 -12.18
CA ASP A 121 -4.93 2.27 -12.19
C ASP A 121 -4.32 1.34 -11.12
N VAL A 122 -4.88 1.30 -9.90
CA VAL A 122 -4.46 0.35 -8.87
C VAL A 122 -4.61 -1.09 -9.37
N LYS A 123 -5.73 -1.42 -10.01
CA LYS A 123 -5.97 -2.75 -10.56
C LYS A 123 -4.95 -3.10 -11.67
N GLN A 124 -4.63 -2.16 -12.55
CA GLN A 124 -3.59 -2.35 -13.57
C GLN A 124 -2.20 -2.54 -12.93
N ALA A 125 -1.88 -1.77 -11.88
CA ALA A 125 -0.62 -1.94 -11.15
C ALA A 125 -0.50 -3.34 -10.55
N ILE A 126 -1.58 -3.90 -9.99
CA ILE A 126 -1.58 -5.28 -9.47
C ILE A 126 -1.29 -6.29 -10.59
N GLN A 127 -1.88 -6.15 -11.76
CA GLN A 127 -1.58 -7.01 -12.90
C GLN A 127 -0.11 -6.90 -13.33
N TYR A 128 0.42 -5.67 -13.39
CA TYR A 128 1.82 -5.44 -13.71
C TYR A 128 2.75 -6.09 -12.68
N ILE A 129 2.49 -5.89 -11.39
CA ILE A 129 3.27 -6.48 -10.29
C ILE A 129 3.29 -8.00 -10.41
N ARG A 130 2.15 -8.64 -10.67
CA ARG A 130 2.08 -10.10 -10.85
C ARG A 130 2.96 -10.58 -12.00
N ALA A 131 2.96 -9.87 -13.10
CA ALA A 131 3.78 -10.21 -14.26
C ALA A 131 5.29 -10.04 -13.97
N GLN A 132 5.67 -9.03 -13.16
CA GLN A 132 7.06 -8.75 -12.83
C GLN A 132 7.58 -9.59 -11.64
N ALA A 133 6.69 -10.03 -10.75
CA ALA A 133 7.03 -10.68 -9.49
C ALA A 133 8.04 -11.85 -9.62
N PRO A 134 7.91 -12.78 -10.59
CA PRO A 134 8.87 -13.87 -10.72
C PRO A 134 10.31 -13.40 -10.96
N GLY A 135 10.50 -12.36 -11.77
CA GLY A 135 11.81 -11.75 -12.06
C GLY A 135 12.38 -10.91 -10.91
N LEU A 136 11.54 -10.58 -9.92
CA LEU A 136 11.89 -9.80 -8.73
C LEU A 136 11.88 -10.63 -7.44
N HIS A 137 11.86 -11.94 -7.55
CA HIS A 137 11.73 -12.87 -6.42
C HIS A 137 10.48 -12.62 -5.56
N GLY A 138 9.43 -12.01 -6.13
CA GLY A 138 8.14 -11.81 -5.47
C GLY A 138 7.26 -13.05 -5.56
N ASP A 139 6.40 -13.24 -4.54
CA ASP A 139 5.34 -14.25 -4.54
C ASP A 139 4.00 -13.60 -4.91
N PRO A 140 3.51 -13.78 -6.16
CA PRO A 140 2.29 -13.13 -6.63
C PRO A 140 1.03 -13.61 -5.91
N ASP A 141 1.08 -14.73 -5.19
CA ASP A 141 -0.05 -15.28 -4.44
C ASP A 141 -0.09 -14.78 -2.98
N GLN A 142 0.89 -13.97 -2.57
CA GLN A 142 0.97 -13.38 -1.24
C GLN A 142 1.00 -11.84 -1.34
N LEU A 143 -0.15 -11.25 -1.69
CA LEU A 143 -0.31 -9.81 -1.87
C LEU A 143 -1.01 -9.16 -0.67
N ILE A 144 -0.37 -8.13 -0.11
CA ILE A 144 -0.94 -7.22 0.88
C ILE A 144 -1.20 -5.87 0.20
N LEU A 145 -2.38 -5.28 0.40
CA LEU A 145 -2.65 -3.90 0.00
C LEU A 145 -2.45 -2.97 1.20
N TRP A 146 -1.69 -1.92 1.01
CA TRP A 146 -1.43 -0.93 2.04
C TRP A 146 -1.51 0.48 1.46
N GLY A 147 -2.21 1.38 2.12
CA GLY A 147 -2.25 2.77 1.69
C GLY A 147 -2.48 3.75 2.83
N GLY A 148 -2.19 5.03 2.58
CA GLY A 148 -2.48 6.11 3.51
C GLY A 148 -3.42 7.14 2.89
N SER A 149 -4.37 7.70 3.67
CA SER A 149 -5.29 8.74 3.18
C SER A 149 -6.07 8.26 1.95
N SER A 150 -6.05 9.00 0.84
CA SER A 150 -6.64 8.55 -0.44
C SER A 150 -6.07 7.22 -0.94
N GLY A 151 -4.84 6.87 -0.58
CA GLY A 151 -4.26 5.54 -0.87
C GLY A 151 -4.86 4.44 0.00
N GLY A 152 -5.13 4.72 1.29
CA GLY A 152 -5.86 3.83 2.19
C GLY A 152 -7.28 3.54 1.68
N HIS A 153 -7.98 4.60 1.27
CA HIS A 153 -9.25 4.47 0.57
C HIS A 153 -9.16 3.54 -0.65
N LEU A 154 -8.18 3.75 -1.53
CA LEU A 154 -8.03 2.92 -2.73
C LEU A 154 -7.64 1.48 -2.41
N ALA A 155 -6.82 1.24 -1.38
CA ALA A 155 -6.48 -0.11 -0.91
C ALA A 155 -7.74 -0.85 -0.42
N ALA A 156 -8.50 -0.22 0.48
CA ALA A 156 -9.75 -0.77 1.00
C ALA A 156 -10.79 -0.95 -0.11
N LEU A 157 -11.00 0.06 -0.96
CA LEU A 157 -11.96 0.01 -2.05
C LEU A 157 -11.61 -1.08 -3.07
N THR A 158 -10.32 -1.27 -3.38
CA THR A 158 -9.89 -2.36 -4.26
C THR A 158 -10.32 -3.71 -3.71
N ALA A 159 -10.05 -3.99 -2.43
CA ALA A 159 -10.41 -5.27 -1.83
C ALA A 159 -11.92 -5.52 -1.79
N VAL A 160 -12.70 -4.55 -1.29
CA VAL A 160 -14.16 -4.74 -1.13
C VAL A 160 -14.91 -4.74 -2.46
N SER A 161 -14.51 -3.87 -3.41
CA SER A 161 -15.15 -3.81 -4.73
C SER A 161 -14.85 -5.05 -5.56
N GLU A 162 -13.69 -5.64 -5.36
CA GLU A 162 -13.30 -6.89 -6.00
C GLU A 162 -14.15 -8.05 -5.51
N ALA A 163 -14.24 -8.24 -4.20
CA ALA A 163 -15.10 -9.27 -3.61
C ALA A 163 -16.57 -9.11 -4.01
N ALA A 164 -17.02 -7.89 -4.28
CA ALA A 164 -18.35 -7.58 -4.78
C ALA A 164 -18.52 -7.77 -6.30
N GLY A 165 -17.44 -8.08 -7.04
CA GLY A 165 -17.46 -8.19 -8.51
C GLY A 165 -17.68 -6.84 -9.21
N ALA A 166 -17.37 -5.73 -8.55
CA ALA A 166 -17.54 -4.40 -9.12
C ALA A 166 -16.28 -3.92 -9.86
N PHE A 167 -16.45 -3.05 -10.85
CA PHE A 167 -15.37 -2.48 -11.66
C PHE A 167 -14.44 -3.53 -12.31
N PRO A 168 -14.96 -4.47 -13.11
CA PRO A 168 -14.15 -5.46 -13.79
C PRO A 168 -13.17 -4.79 -14.76
N LEU A 169 -11.99 -5.37 -14.91
CA LEU A 169 -11.04 -4.96 -15.94
C LEU A 169 -11.58 -5.34 -17.32
N LYS A 170 -11.24 -4.52 -18.33
CA LYS A 170 -11.78 -4.67 -19.71
C LYS A 170 -11.44 -6.00 -20.38
N ASN A 171 -10.42 -6.70 -19.91
CA ASN A 171 -9.91 -7.93 -20.55
C ASN A 171 -10.63 -9.20 -20.09
N GLY A 172 -11.64 -9.11 -19.23
CA GLY A 172 -12.37 -10.28 -18.71
C GLY A 172 -11.49 -11.28 -17.94
N GLU A 173 -10.25 -10.94 -17.65
CA GLU A 173 -9.36 -11.76 -16.84
C GLU A 173 -9.93 -11.86 -15.43
N ALA A 174 -10.08 -13.11 -15.01
CA ALA A 174 -10.43 -13.41 -13.62
C ALA A 174 -9.43 -12.71 -12.73
N PHE A 175 -9.97 -11.90 -11.86
CA PHE A 175 -9.31 -10.88 -11.13
C PHE A 175 -8.33 -11.48 -10.08
N LEU A 176 -7.52 -10.72 -9.58
CA LEU A 176 -6.51 -10.68 -8.55
C LEU A 176 -6.21 -11.99 -7.77
N PRO A 177 -4.93 -12.20 -7.44
CA PRO A 177 -4.56 -13.17 -6.43
C PRO A 177 -5.35 -12.90 -5.16
N ALA A 178 -5.52 -13.91 -4.36
CA ALA A 178 -6.11 -13.71 -3.04
C ALA A 178 -5.31 -12.64 -2.29
N ILE A 179 -5.91 -11.46 -2.10
CA ILE A 179 -5.36 -10.43 -1.22
C ILE A 179 -5.29 -11.06 0.17
N LYS A 180 -4.11 -11.05 0.80
CA LYS A 180 -3.90 -11.68 2.11
C LYS A 180 -4.24 -10.76 3.28
N GLY A 181 -4.31 -9.45 3.02
CA GLY A 181 -4.68 -8.46 4.02
C GLY A 181 -4.70 -7.05 3.45
N VAL A 182 -5.40 -6.16 4.14
CA VAL A 182 -5.53 -4.75 3.79
C VAL A 182 -5.12 -3.89 4.98
N ILE A 183 -4.18 -2.98 4.75
CA ILE A 183 -3.79 -1.97 5.76
C ILE A 183 -4.27 -0.61 5.28
N ASP A 184 -5.22 -0.05 6.02
CA ASP A 184 -5.76 1.29 5.78
C ASP A 184 -5.25 2.26 6.84
N PHE A 185 -4.39 3.17 6.44
CA PHE A 185 -3.97 4.28 7.27
C PHE A 185 -4.84 5.50 6.97
N TYR A 186 -5.73 5.82 7.91
CA TYR A 186 -6.56 7.04 7.91
C TYR A 186 -7.25 7.34 6.56
N GLY A 187 -7.71 6.33 5.84
CA GLY A 187 -8.45 6.49 4.59
C GLY A 187 -9.89 6.98 4.80
N PRO A 188 -10.41 7.85 3.92
CA PRO A 188 -11.84 8.09 3.88
C PRO A 188 -12.56 6.88 3.29
N VAL A 189 -13.73 6.51 3.82
CA VAL A 189 -14.44 5.29 3.43
C VAL A 189 -15.87 5.50 2.99
N ASN A 190 -16.47 6.61 3.41
CA ASN A 190 -17.82 7.01 3.01
C ASN A 190 -17.86 8.51 2.73
N LEU A 191 -17.87 8.88 1.45
CA LEU A 191 -17.78 10.27 1.05
C LEU A 191 -19.01 11.08 1.46
N LEU A 192 -20.19 10.44 1.57
CA LEU A 192 -21.42 11.13 1.98
C LEU A 192 -21.36 11.49 3.48
N SER A 193 -20.99 10.56 4.36
CA SER A 193 -20.89 10.85 5.79
C SER A 193 -19.73 11.79 6.08
N MET A 194 -18.60 11.65 5.38
CA MET A 194 -17.44 12.52 5.54
C MET A 194 -17.78 13.99 5.28
N ALA A 195 -18.69 14.27 4.35
CA ALA A 195 -19.14 15.64 4.04
C ALA A 195 -19.83 16.34 5.22
N ASP A 196 -20.31 15.60 6.23
CA ASP A 196 -20.95 16.10 7.42
C ASP A 196 -20.11 16.05 8.69
N GLN A 197 -18.95 15.38 8.62
CA GLN A 197 -18.08 15.17 9.77
C GLN A 197 -17.14 16.36 10.00
N LEU A 198 -16.78 16.58 11.26
CA LEU A 198 -15.86 17.67 11.63
C LEU A 198 -14.47 17.45 11.02
N SER A 199 -14.04 18.40 10.20
CA SER A 199 -12.72 18.44 9.55
C SER A 199 -12.25 19.88 9.40
N ALA A 200 -10.95 20.10 9.29
CA ALA A 200 -10.38 21.38 8.88
C ALA A 200 -10.40 21.58 7.33
N LYS A 201 -10.90 20.59 6.60
CA LYS A 201 -11.03 20.60 5.14
C LYS A 201 -12.48 20.53 4.72
N ASP A 202 -12.80 21.20 3.61
CA ASP A 202 -14.08 20.98 2.93
C ASP A 202 -14.08 19.62 2.23
N HIS A 203 -15.11 18.82 2.50
CA HIS A 203 -15.38 17.53 1.86
C HIS A 203 -16.72 17.51 1.10
N ALA A 204 -17.47 18.59 1.11
CA ALA A 204 -18.84 18.65 0.55
C ALA A 204 -18.90 19.33 -0.81
N GLY A 205 -18.19 20.44 -0.98
CA GLY A 205 -18.28 21.29 -2.17
C GLY A 205 -17.71 20.66 -3.44
N SER A 206 -18.07 21.21 -4.58
CA SER A 206 -17.57 20.79 -5.91
C SER A 206 -16.05 20.96 -6.05
N ASP A 207 -15.48 21.99 -5.41
CA ASP A 207 -14.05 22.27 -5.41
C ASP A 207 -13.28 21.53 -4.32
N SER A 208 -13.99 20.84 -3.42
CA SER A 208 -13.38 20.00 -2.40
C SER A 208 -12.59 18.84 -3.06
N ILE A 209 -11.68 18.24 -2.30
CA ILE A 209 -10.91 17.07 -2.77
C ILE A 209 -11.85 15.93 -3.19
N ALA A 210 -12.91 15.67 -2.40
CA ALA A 210 -13.92 14.66 -2.71
C ALA A 210 -14.76 15.05 -3.91
N GLY A 211 -15.16 16.33 -4.01
CA GLY A 211 -15.91 16.84 -5.17
C GLY A 211 -15.14 16.69 -6.48
N LYS A 212 -13.83 16.98 -6.47
CA LYS A 212 -12.94 16.78 -7.64
C LYS A 212 -12.81 15.33 -8.03
N LEU A 213 -12.69 14.41 -7.04
CA LEU A 213 -12.73 12.98 -7.31
C LEU A 213 -14.00 12.57 -8.06
N LEU A 214 -15.14 13.17 -7.73
CA LEU A 214 -16.44 12.89 -8.37
C LEU A 214 -16.67 13.62 -9.70
N GLY A 215 -15.67 14.34 -10.20
CA GLY A 215 -15.72 15.06 -11.47
C GLY A 215 -16.18 16.53 -11.34
N GLY A 216 -15.81 17.19 -10.23
CA GLY A 216 -16.09 18.60 -9.99
C GLY A 216 -17.54 18.88 -9.57
N VAL A 217 -18.15 17.99 -8.80
CA VAL A 217 -19.53 18.10 -8.35
C VAL A 217 -19.63 18.10 -6.82
N ALA A 218 -20.64 18.74 -6.26
CA ALA A 218 -20.90 18.72 -4.83
C ALA A 218 -21.34 17.31 -4.39
N VAL A 219 -20.70 16.78 -3.35
CA VAL A 219 -20.82 15.36 -2.94
C VAL A 219 -22.27 14.96 -2.65
N LYS A 220 -23.02 15.83 -1.95
CA LYS A 220 -24.41 15.56 -1.55
C LYS A 220 -25.42 15.71 -2.67
N GLU A 221 -25.10 16.49 -3.70
CA GLU A 221 -25.96 16.67 -4.87
C GLU A 221 -25.88 15.45 -5.82
N TYR A 222 -24.79 14.70 -5.74
CA TYR A 222 -24.57 13.50 -6.56
C TYR A 222 -24.33 12.25 -5.72
N PRO A 223 -25.32 11.84 -4.87
CA PRO A 223 -25.13 10.76 -3.90
C PRO A 223 -24.81 9.40 -4.52
N GLN A 224 -25.24 9.16 -5.76
CA GLN A 224 -24.91 7.91 -6.46
C GLN A 224 -23.41 7.85 -6.80
N LYS A 225 -22.83 8.94 -7.31
CA LYS A 225 -21.38 9.01 -7.57
C LYS A 225 -20.59 8.85 -6.26
N ALA A 226 -21.03 9.54 -5.20
CA ALA A 226 -20.38 9.43 -3.90
C ALA A 226 -20.42 8.00 -3.34
N ARG A 227 -21.56 7.30 -3.44
CA ARG A 227 -21.68 5.88 -3.06
C ARG A 227 -20.78 4.98 -3.90
N GLN A 228 -20.73 5.18 -5.21
CA GLN A 228 -19.83 4.38 -6.08
C GLN A 228 -18.37 4.52 -5.69
N ALA A 229 -17.94 5.68 -5.21
CA ALA A 229 -16.60 5.93 -4.74
C ALA A 229 -16.41 5.62 -3.24
N SER A 230 -17.40 5.09 -2.53
CA SER A 230 -17.34 4.80 -1.11
C SER A 230 -17.08 3.31 -0.84
N VAL A 231 -16.12 3.00 0.02
CA VAL A 231 -15.73 1.64 0.44
C VAL A 231 -16.92 0.91 1.05
N THR A 232 -17.67 1.58 1.94
CA THR A 232 -18.79 1.01 2.68
C THR A 232 -19.92 0.50 1.79
N THR A 233 -20.00 0.96 0.53
CA THR A 233 -21.00 0.51 -0.46
C THR A 233 -20.82 -0.96 -0.83
N TYR A 234 -19.60 -1.48 -0.79
CA TYR A 234 -19.26 -2.82 -1.30
C TYR A 234 -19.02 -3.84 -0.20
N ILE A 235 -19.11 -3.44 1.07
CA ILE A 235 -18.99 -4.36 2.20
C ILE A 235 -20.25 -5.21 2.30
N GLY A 236 -20.14 -6.48 1.97
CA GLY A 236 -21.24 -7.45 1.96
C GLY A 236 -20.83 -8.77 2.60
N LYS A 237 -21.53 -9.85 2.26
CA LYS A 237 -21.28 -11.21 2.79
C LYS A 237 -20.19 -11.98 2.02
N ALA A 238 -19.71 -11.46 0.89
CA ALA A 238 -18.58 -12.07 0.18
C ALA A 238 -17.35 -12.05 1.08
N ALA A 239 -16.60 -13.14 1.13
CA ALA A 239 -15.41 -13.23 1.97
C ALA A 239 -14.41 -12.12 1.61
N LEU A 240 -13.96 -11.40 2.62
CA LEU A 240 -12.92 -10.38 2.51
C LEU A 240 -11.65 -10.86 3.21
N SER A 241 -10.52 -10.36 2.74
CA SER A 241 -9.26 -10.43 3.48
C SER A 241 -9.38 -9.65 4.79
N PRO A 242 -8.60 -10.00 5.84
CA PRO A 242 -8.59 -9.24 7.08
C PRO A 242 -8.08 -7.81 6.88
N PHE A 243 -8.54 -6.91 7.74
CA PHE A 243 -8.18 -5.50 7.73
C PHE A 243 -7.39 -5.10 8.98
N LEU A 244 -6.38 -4.24 8.80
CA LEU A 244 -5.78 -3.44 9.85
C LEU A 244 -6.02 -1.97 9.54
N ILE A 245 -6.70 -1.28 10.44
CA ILE A 245 -7.02 0.14 10.29
C ILE A 245 -6.23 0.94 11.33
N VAL A 246 -5.61 2.05 10.92
CA VAL A 246 -4.80 2.91 11.80
C VAL A 246 -5.20 4.36 11.59
N HIS A 247 -5.57 5.08 12.67
CA HIS A 247 -5.99 6.48 12.57
C HIS A 247 -5.61 7.30 13.79
N GLY A 248 -5.18 8.54 13.56
CA GLY A 248 -4.90 9.51 14.62
C GLY A 248 -6.17 10.15 15.18
N ASP A 249 -6.25 10.30 16.50
CA ASP A 249 -7.46 10.87 17.14
C ASP A 249 -7.56 12.40 17.05
N LYS A 250 -6.55 13.04 16.50
CA LYS A 250 -6.53 14.48 16.18
C LYS A 250 -6.39 14.75 14.68
N ASP A 251 -6.80 13.82 13.85
CA ASP A 251 -6.76 14.00 12.40
C ASP A 251 -7.67 15.13 11.97
N ARG A 252 -7.06 16.20 11.43
CA ARG A 252 -7.74 17.41 10.98
C ARG A 252 -8.14 17.37 9.50
N ASN A 253 -7.65 16.38 8.75
CA ASN A 253 -7.92 16.26 7.32
C ASN A 253 -9.03 15.24 7.03
N VAL A 254 -8.87 13.99 7.48
CA VAL A 254 -9.87 12.94 7.35
C VAL A 254 -10.43 12.64 8.74
N PRO A 255 -11.71 12.86 9.01
CA PRO A 255 -12.29 12.59 10.33
C PRO A 255 -12.07 11.14 10.75
N MET A 256 -11.59 10.91 11.98
CA MET A 256 -11.40 9.56 12.54
C MET A 256 -12.71 8.73 12.51
N ALA A 257 -13.87 9.40 12.49
CA ALA A 257 -15.17 8.76 12.32
C ALA A 257 -15.27 7.91 11.04
N GLN A 258 -14.48 8.20 10.00
CA GLN A 258 -14.41 7.38 8.80
C GLN A 258 -13.87 5.98 9.11
N SER A 259 -12.79 5.88 9.89
CA SER A 259 -12.27 4.56 10.31
C SER A 259 -13.22 3.83 11.25
N VAL A 260 -13.90 4.53 12.16
CA VAL A 260 -14.92 3.92 13.02
C VAL A 260 -16.04 3.32 12.16
N GLU A 261 -16.53 4.07 11.15
CA GLU A 261 -17.56 3.60 10.24
C GLU A 261 -17.11 2.34 9.45
N LEU A 262 -15.84 2.29 9.03
CA LEU A 262 -15.29 1.11 8.36
C LEU A 262 -15.25 -0.11 9.29
N VAL A 263 -14.72 0.06 10.50
CA VAL A 263 -14.66 -1.01 11.51
C VAL A 263 -16.05 -1.58 11.79
N GLU A 264 -17.03 -0.70 12.04
CA GLU A 264 -18.41 -1.11 12.33
C GLU A 264 -19.04 -1.85 11.14
N ALA A 265 -18.82 -1.36 9.91
CA ALA A 265 -19.34 -2.00 8.71
C ALA A 265 -18.73 -3.39 8.47
N LEU A 266 -17.43 -3.55 8.66
CA LEU A 266 -16.73 -4.83 8.54
C LEU A 266 -17.21 -5.84 9.61
N LEU A 267 -17.26 -5.43 10.88
CA LEU A 267 -17.73 -6.28 11.97
C LEU A 267 -19.19 -6.71 11.78
N LYS A 268 -20.07 -5.79 11.38
CA LYS A 268 -21.47 -6.07 11.10
C LYS A 268 -21.64 -7.08 9.96
N ALA A 269 -20.75 -7.08 8.97
CA ALA A 269 -20.73 -8.05 7.88
C ALA A 269 -20.06 -9.38 8.24
N GLY A 270 -19.43 -9.49 9.42
CA GLY A 270 -18.76 -10.70 9.90
C GLY A 270 -17.32 -10.85 9.44
N HIS A 271 -16.67 -9.74 9.06
CA HIS A 271 -15.27 -9.74 8.61
C HIS A 271 -14.29 -9.46 9.73
N GLU A 272 -13.07 -10.00 9.60
CA GLU A 272 -11.98 -9.75 10.54
C GLU A 272 -11.40 -8.35 10.34
N VAL A 273 -11.29 -7.60 11.44
CA VAL A 273 -10.70 -6.27 11.45
C VAL A 273 -10.00 -5.99 12.78
N ASP A 274 -8.77 -5.47 12.68
CA ASP A 274 -8.02 -4.88 13.77
C ASP A 274 -8.01 -3.36 13.64
N TRP A 275 -8.03 -2.67 14.77
CA TRP A 275 -8.13 -1.23 14.83
C TRP A 275 -7.13 -0.62 15.81
N ILE A 276 -6.32 0.33 15.31
CA ILE A 276 -5.35 1.08 16.10
C ILE A 276 -5.73 2.56 16.09
N LYS A 277 -6.23 3.05 17.23
CA LYS A 277 -6.40 4.48 17.48
C LYS A 277 -5.09 5.05 18.04
N VAL A 278 -4.49 5.99 17.31
CA VAL A 278 -3.23 6.62 17.69
C VAL A 278 -3.53 7.94 18.41
N LYS A 279 -3.26 7.96 19.72
CA LYS A 279 -3.53 9.15 20.55
C LYS A 279 -2.60 10.30 20.18
N ASN A 280 -3.16 11.51 20.10
CA ASN A 280 -2.47 12.76 19.78
C ASN A 280 -1.85 12.82 18.39
N ALA A 281 -2.13 11.88 17.50
CA ALA A 281 -1.67 11.91 16.13
C ALA A 281 -2.65 12.66 15.23
N ASP A 282 -2.09 13.45 14.31
CA ASP A 282 -2.79 14.13 13.21
C ASP A 282 -2.76 13.24 11.95
N HIS A 283 -3.06 13.78 10.79
CA HIS A 283 -3.11 13.11 9.50
C HIS A 283 -1.72 12.71 8.99
N GLY A 284 -1.29 11.49 9.27
CA GLY A 284 0.01 10.98 8.84
C GLY A 284 1.20 11.53 9.64
N GLY A 285 2.33 11.75 8.95
CA GLY A 285 3.57 12.23 9.55
C GLY A 285 4.15 11.26 10.60
N ALA A 286 5.09 11.75 11.42
CA ALA A 286 5.78 10.94 12.42
C ALA A 286 4.86 10.37 13.51
N GLY A 287 3.68 10.95 13.69
CA GLY A 287 2.66 10.42 14.61
C GLY A 287 2.10 9.07 14.20
N ILE A 288 2.09 8.77 12.90
CA ILE A 288 1.58 7.51 12.34
C ILE A 288 2.74 6.66 11.77
N TRP A 289 3.64 7.27 11.02
CA TRP A 289 4.77 6.57 10.38
C TRP A 289 5.96 6.46 11.34
N ASN A 290 5.80 5.65 12.40
CA ASN A 290 6.83 5.40 13.42
C ASN A 290 7.02 3.91 13.65
N ASP A 291 8.15 3.54 14.27
CA ASP A 291 8.57 2.14 14.43
C ASP A 291 7.56 1.31 15.23
N ALA A 292 6.89 1.89 16.23
CA ALA A 292 5.92 1.17 17.03
C ALA A 292 4.69 0.74 16.21
N ILE A 293 4.19 1.61 15.33
CA ILE A 293 3.06 1.30 14.44
C ILE A 293 3.51 0.36 13.33
N LEU A 294 4.69 0.62 12.71
CA LEU A 294 5.22 -0.25 11.66
C LEU A 294 5.47 -1.68 12.16
N SER A 295 5.97 -1.85 13.40
CA SER A 295 6.10 -3.17 14.02
C SER A 295 4.76 -3.90 14.14
N ARG A 296 3.67 -3.20 14.57
CA ARG A 296 2.32 -3.78 14.63
C ARG A 296 1.81 -4.21 13.25
N CYS A 297 2.11 -3.42 12.22
CA CYS A 297 1.78 -3.78 10.85
C CYS A 297 2.52 -5.05 10.42
N LEU A 298 3.82 -5.16 10.70
CA LEU A 298 4.61 -6.35 10.42
C LEU A 298 4.07 -7.59 11.14
N ASP A 299 3.75 -7.50 12.43
CA ASP A 299 3.17 -8.59 13.21
C ASP A 299 1.88 -9.11 12.55
N LYS A 300 1.00 -8.19 12.14
CA LYS A 300 -0.26 -8.56 11.48
C LYS A 300 -0.05 -9.17 10.10
N ILE A 301 0.81 -8.60 9.28
CA ILE A 301 1.13 -9.17 7.97
C ILE A 301 1.65 -10.61 8.13
N GLN A 302 2.57 -10.85 9.08
CA GLN A 302 3.10 -12.19 9.33
C GLN A 302 2.01 -13.18 9.78
N CYS A 303 1.07 -12.75 10.64
CA CYS A 303 -0.09 -13.57 11.02
C CYS A 303 -0.94 -13.94 9.79
N TRP A 304 -1.29 -12.98 8.95
CA TRP A 304 -2.11 -13.22 7.75
C TRP A 304 -1.43 -14.15 6.73
N LEU A 305 -0.12 -13.99 6.54
CA LEU A 305 0.65 -14.85 5.64
C LEU A 305 0.80 -16.29 6.18
N ALA A 306 0.79 -16.45 7.50
CA ALA A 306 0.78 -17.75 8.16
C ALA A 306 -0.61 -18.41 8.25
N GLY A 307 -1.67 -17.73 7.77
CA GLY A 307 -3.05 -18.22 7.85
C GLY A 307 -3.61 -18.25 9.27
N LYS A 308 -3.17 -17.32 10.12
CA LYS A 308 -3.54 -17.21 11.55
C LYS A 308 -4.36 -15.96 11.81
#